data_fea85845a77afc4f92a0dc9d1f1c815f
#
_entry.id   fea85845a77afc4f92a0dc9d1f1c815f
#
_cell.length_a   1.000
_cell.length_b   1.000
_cell.length_c   1.000
_cell.angle_alpha   90.00
_cell.angle_beta   90.00
_cell.angle_gamma   90.00
#
_symmetry.space_group_name_H-M   'P 1'
#
loop_
_entity.id
_entity.type
_entity.pdbx_description
1 polymer ?
#
loop_
_entity_poly.entity_id
_entity_poly.type
_entity_poly.pdbx_seq_one_letter_code
_entity_poly.pdbx_strand_id
1 'polypeptide(L)'
;RQKAFAPVFASFRKILGDQIYSLAQEPEDTQQGKLLSDMFLPETVWQIYVVERSGDAVGFVSIRIDSDSKVGEIGLNAVHPDYSGQGIGTEMYKFASDKMKSSGMQVATVATGSDPGHEPARRAYEKSGFNVQIPSVWMCQVL
;
A
#
# COMPACT_ATOMS: atom_id res chain seq x y z
N ARG A 1 -3.93 -2.75 10.07
CA ARG A 1 -2.76 -2.04 9.56
C ARG A 1 -1.49 -2.41 10.33
N GLN A 2 -1.43 -2.18 11.64
CA GLN A 2 -0.21 -2.38 12.44
C GLN A 2 0.38 -3.79 12.26
N LYS A 3 -0.44 -4.84 12.33
CA LYS A 3 0.03 -6.22 12.14
C LYS A 3 0.58 -6.45 10.73
N ALA A 4 -0.08 -5.91 9.71
CA ALA A 4 0.33 -6.08 8.31
C ALA A 4 1.64 -5.36 7.97
N PHE A 5 1.88 -4.18 8.55
CA PHE A 5 3.09 -3.38 8.29
C PHE A 5 4.27 -3.73 9.20
N ALA A 6 4.07 -4.48 10.27
CA ALA A 6 5.18 -4.87 11.17
C ALA A 6 6.35 -5.56 10.44
N PRO A 7 6.15 -6.49 9.48
CA PRO A 7 7.25 -7.07 8.72
C PRO A 7 7.99 -6.05 7.84
N VAL A 8 7.27 -5.06 7.29
CA VAL A 8 7.85 -3.99 6.46
C VAL A 8 8.77 -3.11 7.32
N PHE A 9 8.29 -2.66 8.48
CA PHE A 9 9.08 -1.83 9.40
C PHE A 9 10.31 -2.58 9.93
N ALA A 10 10.16 -3.88 10.21
CA ALA A 10 11.30 -4.72 10.58
C ALA A 10 12.32 -4.85 9.43
N SER A 11 11.87 -4.94 8.18
CA SER A 11 12.72 -4.93 6.99
C SER A 11 13.50 -3.62 6.86
N PHE A 12 12.83 -2.49 7.00
CA PHE A 12 13.47 -1.17 6.98
C PHE A 12 14.53 -1.04 8.07
N ARG A 13 14.20 -1.40 9.32
CA ARG A 13 15.16 -1.34 10.43
C ARG A 13 16.38 -2.20 10.18
N LYS A 14 16.20 -3.39 9.61
CA LYS A 14 17.31 -4.29 9.26
C LYS A 14 18.23 -3.71 8.19
N ILE A 15 17.68 -3.02 7.20
CA ILE A 15 18.43 -2.42 6.08
C ILE A 15 19.15 -1.16 6.54
N LEU A 16 18.49 -0.29 7.27
CA LEU A 16 18.96 1.05 7.63
C LEU A 16 19.87 1.04 8.87
N GLY A 17 19.74 0.04 9.73
CA GLY A 17 20.31 0.06 11.07
C GLY A 17 19.55 1.00 12.01
N ASP A 18 19.77 0.84 13.32
CA ASP A 18 18.97 1.53 14.33
C ASP A 18 19.05 3.06 14.24
N GLN A 19 20.22 3.61 13.99
CA GLN A 19 20.42 5.06 13.96
C GLN A 19 19.66 5.72 12.80
N ILE A 20 19.83 5.23 11.57
CA ILE A 20 19.13 5.81 10.41
C ILE A 20 17.64 5.54 10.53
N TYR A 21 17.23 4.33 10.92
CA TYR A 21 15.82 3.98 11.07
C TYR A 21 15.12 4.92 12.05
N SER A 22 15.64 5.10 13.26
CA SER A 22 14.97 5.91 14.29
C SER A 22 14.87 7.38 13.93
N LEU A 23 15.83 7.92 13.18
CA LEU A 23 15.84 9.35 12.82
C LEU A 23 15.08 9.66 11.53
N ALA A 24 15.15 8.78 10.52
CA ALA A 24 14.68 9.10 9.18
C ALA A 24 13.46 8.28 8.74
N GLN A 25 13.20 7.09 9.30
CA GLN A 25 12.13 6.22 8.86
C GLN A 25 11.03 6.02 9.89
N GLU A 26 11.35 5.84 11.16
CA GLU A 26 10.35 5.58 12.21
C GLU A 26 9.30 6.71 12.34
N PRO A 27 9.64 8.00 12.18
CA PRO A 27 8.63 9.06 12.13
C PRO A 27 7.62 8.89 10.99
N GLU A 28 8.09 8.48 9.80
CA GLU A 28 7.23 8.21 8.64
C GLU A 28 6.31 7.01 8.85
N ASP A 29 6.86 5.92 9.42
CA ASP A 29 6.09 4.73 9.78
C ASP A 29 4.98 5.06 10.80
N THR A 30 5.27 5.97 11.74
CA THR A 30 4.30 6.46 12.74
C THR A 30 3.22 7.32 12.07
N GLN A 31 3.60 8.21 11.16
CA GLN A 31 2.66 9.07 10.43
C GLN A 31 1.70 8.28 9.53
N GLN A 32 2.08 7.09 9.08
CA GLN A 32 1.22 6.25 8.27
C GLN A 32 -0.13 5.94 8.95
N GLY A 33 -0.14 5.83 10.28
CA GLY A 33 -1.39 5.67 11.04
C GLY A 33 -2.30 6.88 10.93
N LYS A 34 -1.73 8.08 10.98
CA LYS A 34 -2.47 9.33 10.79
C LYS A 34 -2.99 9.44 9.36
N LEU A 35 -2.18 9.11 8.36
CA LEU A 35 -2.62 9.10 6.96
C LEU A 35 -3.86 8.22 6.75
N LEU A 36 -3.86 7.01 7.33
CA LEU A 36 -5.04 6.14 7.26
C LEU A 36 -6.25 6.76 7.95
N SER A 37 -6.07 7.38 9.12
CA SER A 37 -7.17 8.06 9.83
C SER A 37 -7.72 9.23 9.03
N ASP A 38 -6.86 10.01 8.39
CA ASP A 38 -7.26 11.16 7.56
C ASP A 38 -8.05 10.70 6.31
N MET A 39 -7.85 9.48 5.83
CA MET A 39 -8.63 8.90 4.74
C MET A 39 -10.11 8.63 5.08
N PHE A 40 -10.49 8.71 6.34
CA PHE A 40 -11.89 8.59 6.79
C PHE A 40 -12.57 9.94 7.02
N LEU A 41 -11.87 11.06 6.84
CA LEU A 41 -12.45 12.39 6.99
C LEU A 41 -13.43 12.69 5.83
N PRO A 42 -14.49 13.48 6.07
CA PRO A 42 -15.51 13.78 5.05
C PRO A 42 -14.96 14.43 3.78
N GLU A 43 -13.91 15.21 3.91
CA GLU A 43 -13.25 15.93 2.81
C GLU A 43 -12.19 15.11 2.06
N THR A 44 -12.00 13.85 2.43
CA THR A 44 -10.98 12.99 1.80
C THR A 44 -11.32 12.72 0.33
N VAL A 45 -10.27 12.66 -0.49
CA VAL A 45 -10.35 12.18 -1.89
C VAL A 45 -10.19 10.66 -2.01
N TRP A 46 -9.92 10.00 -0.89
CA TRP A 46 -9.70 8.56 -0.83
C TRP A 46 -11.00 7.79 -0.57
N GLN A 47 -11.18 6.71 -1.28
CA GLN A 47 -12.23 5.72 -1.05
C GLN A 47 -11.59 4.47 -0.44
N ILE A 48 -12.09 4.01 0.71
CA ILE A 48 -11.56 2.83 1.39
C ILE A 48 -12.54 1.68 1.21
N TYR A 49 -11.99 0.53 0.82
CA TYR A 49 -12.71 -0.73 0.72
C TYR A 49 -12.10 -1.75 1.68
N VAL A 50 -12.95 -2.47 2.39
CA VAL A 50 -12.54 -3.48 3.36
C VAL A 50 -12.84 -4.87 2.81
N VAL A 51 -11.90 -5.77 2.97
CA VAL A 51 -12.10 -7.19 2.68
C VAL A 51 -12.49 -7.91 3.96
N GLU A 52 -13.62 -8.59 3.92
CA GLU A 52 -14.13 -9.38 5.05
C GLU A 52 -14.11 -10.87 4.74
N ARG A 53 -13.80 -11.67 5.75
CA ARG A 53 -13.91 -13.12 5.73
C ARG A 53 -14.53 -13.56 7.05
N SER A 54 -15.65 -14.26 6.98
CA SER A 54 -16.38 -14.79 8.17
C SER A 54 -16.72 -13.72 9.22
N GLY A 55 -16.96 -12.48 8.79
CA GLY A 55 -17.26 -11.35 9.68
C GLY A 55 -16.05 -10.57 10.20
N ASP A 56 -14.83 -11.02 9.89
CA ASP A 56 -13.60 -10.33 10.27
C ASP A 56 -13.04 -9.49 9.11
N ALA A 57 -12.57 -8.28 9.41
CA ALA A 57 -11.83 -7.46 8.47
C ALA A 57 -10.41 -8.00 8.30
N VAL A 58 -10.12 -8.60 7.13
CA VAL A 58 -8.86 -9.27 6.84
C VAL A 58 -7.96 -8.50 5.90
N GLY A 59 -8.44 -7.40 5.32
CA GLY A 59 -7.67 -6.52 4.46
C GLY A 59 -8.39 -5.23 4.16
N PHE A 60 -7.68 -4.28 3.59
CA PHE A 60 -8.25 -3.03 3.07
C PHE A 60 -7.42 -2.49 1.92
N VAL A 61 -8.03 -1.71 1.06
CA VAL A 61 -7.39 -0.93 0.01
C VAL A 61 -8.01 0.45 -0.07
N SER A 62 -7.20 1.49 -0.16
CA SER A 62 -7.65 2.83 -0.51
C SER A 62 -7.37 3.13 -1.97
N ILE A 63 -8.30 3.81 -2.63
CA ILE A 63 -8.14 4.28 -4.01
C ILE A 63 -8.48 5.77 -4.11
N ARG A 64 -7.83 6.44 -5.02
CA ARG A 64 -8.13 7.81 -5.41
C ARG A 64 -8.46 7.85 -6.89
N ILE A 65 -9.49 8.62 -7.24
CA ILE A 65 -9.96 8.83 -8.60
C ILE A 65 -9.68 10.28 -8.98
N ASP A 66 -8.89 10.49 -10.01
CA ASP A 66 -8.66 11.83 -10.57
C ASP A 66 -9.25 11.91 -11.99
N SER A 67 -10.43 12.49 -12.07
CA SER A 67 -11.18 12.59 -13.32
C SER A 67 -10.54 13.54 -14.34
N ASP A 68 -9.71 14.48 -13.91
CA ASP A 68 -9.07 15.44 -14.79
C ASP A 68 -7.86 14.80 -15.51
N SER A 69 -6.99 14.14 -14.76
CA SER A 69 -5.83 13.43 -15.32
C SER A 69 -6.17 12.06 -15.91
N LYS A 70 -7.36 11.51 -15.61
CA LYS A 70 -7.75 10.11 -15.92
C LYS A 70 -6.85 9.04 -15.28
N VAL A 71 -6.25 9.37 -14.15
CA VAL A 71 -5.38 8.48 -13.39
C VAL A 71 -6.05 8.08 -12.08
N GLY A 72 -6.12 6.78 -11.83
CA GLY A 72 -6.48 6.24 -10.52
C GLY A 72 -5.21 5.84 -9.76
N GLU A 73 -5.26 5.91 -8.44
CA GLU A 73 -4.14 5.55 -7.57
C GLU A 73 -4.58 4.58 -6.48
N ILE A 74 -3.81 3.51 -6.27
CA ILE A 74 -3.89 2.71 -5.06
C ILE A 74 -2.99 3.35 -4.00
N GLY A 75 -3.59 3.76 -2.89
CA GLY A 75 -2.88 4.29 -1.73
C GLY A 75 -2.58 3.21 -0.70
N LEU A 76 -2.78 3.52 0.59
CA LEU A 76 -2.56 2.57 1.67
C LEU A 76 -3.45 1.33 1.49
N ASN A 77 -2.83 0.19 1.66
CA ASN A 77 -3.50 -1.10 1.59
C ASN A 77 -2.77 -2.12 2.45
N ALA A 78 -3.47 -3.13 2.90
CA ALA A 78 -2.89 -4.20 3.70
C ALA A 78 -3.75 -5.46 3.67
N VAL A 79 -3.11 -6.60 3.85
CA VAL A 79 -3.76 -7.89 4.16
C VAL A 79 -3.24 -8.36 5.51
N HIS A 80 -4.15 -8.84 6.36
CA HIS A 80 -3.78 -9.37 7.67
C HIS A 80 -2.79 -10.54 7.51
N PRO A 81 -1.72 -10.63 8.31
CA PRO A 81 -0.67 -11.65 8.13
C PRO A 81 -1.21 -13.10 8.12
N ASP A 82 -2.18 -13.41 8.98
CA ASP A 82 -2.78 -14.74 9.06
C ASP A 82 -3.53 -15.15 7.79
N TYR A 83 -3.84 -14.20 6.92
CA TYR A 83 -4.52 -14.40 5.64
C TYR A 83 -3.61 -14.15 4.44
N SER A 84 -2.32 -13.94 4.69
CA SER A 84 -1.33 -13.74 3.64
C SER A 84 -1.13 -15.00 2.79
N GLY A 85 -0.77 -14.82 1.52
CA GLY A 85 -0.52 -15.95 0.61
C GLY A 85 -1.79 -16.66 0.08
N GLN A 86 -2.99 -16.20 0.44
CA GLN A 86 -4.27 -16.77 0.01
C GLN A 86 -4.90 -16.07 -1.20
N GLY A 87 -4.16 -15.20 -1.89
CA GLY A 87 -4.64 -14.49 -3.08
C GLY A 87 -5.44 -13.21 -2.80
N ILE A 88 -5.73 -12.89 -1.53
CA ILE A 88 -6.55 -11.72 -1.15
C ILE A 88 -5.99 -10.42 -1.72
N GLY A 89 -4.67 -10.19 -1.63
CA GLY A 89 -4.05 -8.99 -2.21
C GLY A 89 -4.29 -8.88 -3.71
N THR A 90 -4.14 -9.96 -4.46
CA THR A 90 -4.38 -9.97 -5.91
C THR A 90 -5.84 -9.69 -6.25
N GLU A 91 -6.80 -10.29 -5.53
CA GLU A 91 -8.24 -10.04 -5.72
C GLU A 91 -8.58 -8.58 -5.40
N MET A 92 -8.05 -8.06 -4.31
CA MET A 92 -8.24 -6.69 -3.86
C MET A 92 -7.74 -5.66 -4.87
N TYR A 93 -6.57 -5.90 -5.48
CA TYR A 93 -6.01 -4.99 -6.49
C TYR A 93 -6.74 -5.09 -7.84
N LYS A 94 -7.22 -6.27 -8.23
CA LYS A 94 -8.12 -6.41 -9.38
C LYS A 94 -9.41 -5.63 -9.17
N PHE A 95 -10.04 -5.78 -8.00
CA PHE A 95 -11.22 -4.99 -7.64
C PHE A 95 -10.95 -3.48 -7.73
N ALA A 96 -9.83 -3.01 -7.17
CA ALA A 96 -9.43 -1.60 -7.24
C ALA A 96 -9.29 -1.12 -8.69
N SER A 97 -8.63 -1.89 -9.55
CA SER A 97 -8.46 -1.60 -10.98
C SER A 97 -9.81 -1.54 -11.71
N ASP A 98 -10.72 -2.47 -11.44
CA ASP A 98 -12.07 -2.49 -12.03
C ASP A 98 -12.90 -1.28 -11.59
N LYS A 99 -12.79 -0.88 -10.32
CA LYS A 99 -13.41 0.35 -9.81
C LYS A 99 -12.90 1.60 -10.51
N MET A 100 -11.58 1.74 -10.64
CA MET A 100 -10.96 2.85 -11.36
C MET A 100 -11.42 2.87 -12.83
N LYS A 101 -11.39 1.73 -13.51
CA LYS A 101 -11.82 1.60 -14.90
C LYS A 101 -13.30 1.99 -15.07
N SER A 102 -14.19 1.50 -14.22
CA SER A 102 -15.62 1.84 -14.25
C SER A 102 -15.90 3.32 -13.93
N SER A 103 -14.97 3.99 -13.22
CA SER A 103 -15.00 5.43 -12.98
C SER A 103 -14.35 6.25 -14.10
N GLY A 104 -13.99 5.64 -15.23
CA GLY A 104 -13.45 6.33 -16.42
C GLY A 104 -11.94 6.60 -16.37
N MET A 105 -11.20 5.97 -15.44
CA MET A 105 -9.74 6.08 -15.42
C MET A 105 -9.12 5.28 -16.57
N GLN A 106 -8.05 5.81 -17.13
CA GLN A 106 -7.31 5.18 -18.22
C GLN A 106 -6.00 4.53 -17.74
N VAL A 107 -5.48 4.98 -16.61
CA VAL A 107 -4.25 4.48 -15.99
C VAL A 107 -4.51 4.26 -14.50
N ALA A 108 -4.00 3.15 -13.97
CA ALA A 108 -3.93 2.90 -12.54
C ALA A 108 -2.47 2.92 -12.10
N THR A 109 -2.18 3.56 -10.98
CA THR A 109 -0.85 3.66 -10.40
C THR A 109 -0.81 3.12 -8.97
N VAL A 110 0.35 2.66 -8.56
CA VAL A 110 0.65 2.29 -7.18
C VAL A 110 2.14 2.49 -6.92
N ALA A 111 2.51 2.95 -5.73
CA ALA A 111 3.88 2.99 -5.26
C ALA A 111 4.12 1.91 -4.20
N THR A 112 5.26 1.23 -4.29
CA THR A 112 5.66 0.21 -3.31
C THR A 112 7.18 0.15 -3.19
N GLY A 113 7.67 -0.29 -2.04
CA GLY A 113 9.11 -0.46 -1.83
C GLY A 113 9.71 -1.62 -2.62
N SER A 114 10.99 -1.53 -2.93
CA SER A 114 11.78 -2.62 -3.54
C SER A 114 12.42 -3.55 -2.50
N ASP A 115 12.31 -3.23 -1.21
CA ASP A 115 12.82 -4.02 -0.11
C ASP A 115 12.09 -5.38 0.05
N PRO A 116 12.70 -6.36 0.75
CA PRO A 116 12.09 -7.67 0.94
C PRO A 116 10.73 -7.65 1.64
N GLY A 117 10.47 -6.66 2.52
CA GLY A 117 9.20 -6.53 3.23
C GLY A 117 8.01 -6.28 2.31
N HIS A 118 8.24 -5.62 1.17
CA HIS A 118 7.22 -5.34 0.16
C HIS A 118 7.12 -6.41 -0.93
N GLU A 119 7.95 -7.45 -0.92
CA GLU A 119 7.94 -8.48 -1.97
C GLU A 119 6.57 -9.15 -2.16
N PRO A 120 5.81 -9.52 -1.11
CA PRO A 120 4.47 -10.09 -1.29
C PRO A 120 3.49 -9.14 -1.99
N ALA A 121 3.56 -7.85 -1.67
CA ALA A 121 2.73 -6.82 -2.31
C ALA A 121 3.10 -6.65 -3.79
N ARG A 122 4.40 -6.55 -4.12
CA ARG A 122 4.86 -6.46 -5.52
C ARG A 122 4.35 -7.62 -6.36
N ARG A 123 4.49 -8.86 -5.88
CA ARG A 123 3.99 -10.06 -6.56
C ARG A 123 2.47 -10.01 -6.80
N ALA A 124 1.71 -9.49 -5.84
CA ALA A 124 0.27 -9.36 -5.98
C ALA A 124 -0.11 -8.25 -6.98
N TYR A 125 0.61 -7.12 -7.02
CA TYR A 125 0.44 -6.09 -8.05
C TYR A 125 0.71 -6.63 -9.44
N GLU A 126 1.83 -7.31 -9.65
CA GLU A 126 2.18 -7.93 -10.94
C GLU A 126 1.09 -8.91 -11.41
N LYS A 127 0.63 -9.80 -10.53
CA LYS A 127 -0.46 -10.75 -10.83
C LYS A 127 -1.80 -10.07 -11.13
N SER A 128 -2.01 -8.85 -10.64
CA SER A 128 -3.22 -8.06 -10.91
C SER A 128 -3.11 -7.14 -12.13
N GLY A 129 -1.94 -7.11 -12.81
CA GLY A 129 -1.74 -6.41 -14.08
C GLY A 129 -0.83 -5.18 -14.05
N PHE A 130 -0.24 -4.82 -12.90
CA PHE A 130 0.74 -3.74 -12.80
C PHE A 130 2.11 -4.22 -13.29
N ASN A 131 2.36 -4.13 -14.60
CA ASN A 131 3.52 -4.71 -15.27
C ASN A 131 4.50 -3.67 -15.84
N VAL A 132 4.20 -2.37 -15.74
CA VAL A 132 5.10 -1.28 -16.11
C VAL A 132 5.69 -0.68 -14.85
N GLN A 133 7.02 -0.66 -14.72
CA GLN A 133 7.69 -0.27 -13.49
C GLN A 133 8.76 0.79 -13.76
N ILE A 134 8.87 1.78 -12.86
CA ILE A 134 9.99 2.72 -12.78
C ILE A 134 10.70 2.48 -11.45
N PRO A 135 11.87 1.83 -11.43
CA PRO A 135 12.62 1.63 -10.20
C PRO A 135 13.11 2.96 -9.62
N SER A 136 13.02 3.08 -8.31
CA SER A 136 13.59 4.22 -7.56
C SER A 136 14.40 3.74 -6.38
N VAL A 137 15.38 4.52 -5.94
CA VAL A 137 16.19 4.26 -4.76
C VAL A 137 16.14 5.44 -3.81
N TRP A 138 16.07 5.14 -2.52
CA TRP A 138 16.25 6.11 -1.44
C TRP A 138 17.58 5.84 -0.77
N MET A 139 18.41 6.87 -0.58
CA MET A 139 19.77 6.74 -0.11
C MET A 139 19.98 7.55 1.17
N CYS A 140 20.67 6.99 2.14
CA CYS A 140 20.98 7.61 3.42
C CYS A 140 22.48 7.58 3.71
N GLN A 141 22.92 8.56 4.50
CA GLN A 141 24.28 8.64 5.04
C GLN A 141 24.21 9.10 6.50
N VAL A 142 24.99 8.47 7.36
CA VAL A 142 25.25 9.00 8.70
C VAL A 142 26.28 10.13 8.59
N LEU A 143 25.97 11.29 9.19
CA LEU A 143 26.83 12.47 9.18
C LEU A 143 27.72 12.54 10.42
#